data_2b4aedcc7783e1a79b01416fb2b42c2a
#
_entry.id   2b4aedcc7783e1a79b01416fb2b42c2a
#
_cell.length_a   1.000
_cell.length_b   1.000
_cell.length_c   1.000
_cell.angle_alpha   90.00
_cell.angle_beta   90.00
_cell.angle_gamma   90.00
#
_symmetry.space_group_name_H-M   'P 1'
#
loop_
_entity.id
_entity.type
_entity.pdbx_description
1 polymer ?
#
loop_
_entity_poly.entity_id
_entity_poly.type
_entity_poly.pdbx_seq_one_letter_code
_entity_poly.pdbx_strand_id
1 'polypeptide(L)'
;MSLVATRFAPSPTGPLHIGGVRTALFNWLFSKKNNGKFYLRIEDTDKERSKDEYKNQIIQSLLWIGIKYDDKEYIQSENIKKHKEIAEELLKKGFAYKCYCSEEEIK
;
A
#
# COMPACT_ATOMS: atom_id res chain seq x y z
N MET A 1 19.03 -1.72 -18.85
CA MET A 1 18.96 -1.78 -17.36
C MET A 1 17.52 -1.59 -16.92
N SER A 2 17.04 -2.44 -16.03
CA SER A 2 15.70 -2.27 -15.47
C SER A 2 15.68 -1.15 -14.43
N LEU A 3 14.62 -0.35 -14.45
CA LEU A 3 14.38 0.67 -13.45
C LEU A 3 14.06 0.04 -12.10
N VAL A 4 14.77 0.44 -11.05
CA VAL A 4 14.43 0.05 -9.68
C VAL A 4 13.23 0.87 -9.20
N ALA A 5 12.22 0.18 -8.72
CA ALA A 5 11.04 0.79 -8.10
C ALA A 5 10.76 0.09 -6.77
N THR A 6 10.63 0.86 -5.73
CA THR A 6 10.27 0.39 -4.40
C THR A 6 9.00 1.12 -3.90
N ARG A 7 8.39 0.59 -2.87
CA ARG A 7 7.21 1.22 -2.28
C ARG A 7 7.15 1.04 -0.77
N PHE A 8 6.45 1.94 -0.12
CA PHE A 8 5.92 1.78 1.21
C PHE A 8 4.39 1.72 1.12
N ALA A 9 3.77 0.72 1.72
CA ALA A 9 2.34 0.45 1.56
C ALA A 9 1.63 0.26 2.91
N PRO A 10 1.53 1.33 3.73
CA PRO A 10 0.91 1.25 5.05
C PRO A 10 -0.62 1.25 4.96
N SER A 11 -1.25 0.56 5.94
CA SER A 11 -2.68 0.67 6.17
C SER A 11 -2.94 1.79 7.18
N PRO A 12 -3.84 2.77 6.90
CA PRO A 12 -4.09 3.90 7.79
C PRO A 12 -5.07 3.54 8.92
N THR A 13 -4.78 2.45 9.63
CA THR A 13 -5.56 1.92 10.76
C THR A 13 -5.06 2.38 12.12
N GLY A 14 -3.97 3.11 12.13
CA GLY A 14 -3.34 3.70 13.30
C GLY A 14 -2.25 4.67 12.89
N PRO A 15 -1.64 5.37 13.86
CA PRO A 15 -0.54 6.28 13.58
C PRO A 15 0.71 5.52 13.09
N LEU A 16 1.53 6.20 12.30
CA LEU A 16 2.81 5.67 11.87
C LEU A 16 3.73 5.49 13.09
N HIS A 17 4.31 4.31 13.23
CA HIS A 17 5.29 4.02 14.28
C HIS A 17 6.69 3.80 13.70
N ILE A 18 7.68 3.71 14.57
CA ILE A 18 9.09 3.62 14.18
C ILE A 18 9.41 2.42 13.28
N GLY A 19 8.71 1.30 13.44
CA GLY A 19 8.86 0.13 12.57
C GLY A 19 8.44 0.41 11.13
N GLY A 20 7.34 1.14 10.94
CA GLY A 20 6.89 1.60 9.62
C GLY A 20 7.87 2.61 9.01
N VAL A 21 8.36 3.54 9.80
CA VAL A 21 9.40 4.52 9.38
C VAL A 21 10.64 3.79 8.87
N ARG A 22 11.11 2.78 9.60
CA ARG A 22 12.27 1.98 9.21
C ARG A 22 12.06 1.31 7.84
N THR A 23 10.90 0.72 7.63
CA THR A 23 10.56 0.07 6.36
C THR A 23 10.54 1.10 5.22
N ALA A 24 9.90 2.23 5.42
CA ALA A 24 9.87 3.32 4.44
C ALA A 24 11.28 3.83 4.12
N LEU A 25 12.10 4.03 5.15
CA LEU A 25 13.47 4.53 5.00
C LEU A 25 14.33 3.58 4.16
N PHE A 26 14.30 2.27 4.44
CA PHE A 26 15.09 1.29 3.67
C PHE A 26 14.67 1.24 2.20
N ASN A 27 13.39 1.26 1.91
CA ASN A 27 12.88 1.28 0.55
C ASN A 27 13.27 2.57 -0.19
N TRP A 28 13.17 3.69 0.49
CA TRP A 28 13.55 5.00 -0.06
C TRP A 28 15.06 5.08 -0.34
N LEU A 29 15.91 4.68 0.60
CA LEU A 29 17.36 4.67 0.44
C LEU A 29 17.79 3.73 -0.69
N PHE A 30 17.20 2.55 -0.78
CA PHE A 30 17.49 1.61 -1.86
C PHE A 30 17.16 2.18 -3.24
N SER A 31 15.99 2.80 -3.37
CA SER A 31 15.62 3.46 -4.63
C SER A 31 16.56 4.61 -4.98
N LYS A 32 16.93 5.43 -4.00
CA LYS A 32 17.87 6.55 -4.21
C LYS A 32 19.25 6.08 -4.62
N LYS A 33 19.78 5.06 -3.97
CA LYS A 33 21.08 4.46 -4.32
C LYS A 33 21.13 3.96 -5.77
N ASN A 34 20.01 3.48 -6.29
CA ASN A 34 19.91 2.89 -7.61
C ASN A 34 19.30 3.85 -8.66
N ASN A 35 19.16 5.14 -8.35
CA ASN A 35 18.53 6.13 -9.22
C ASN A 35 17.11 5.71 -9.66
N GLY A 36 16.40 5.03 -8.78
CA GLY A 36 15.07 4.48 -9.03
C GLY A 36 13.95 5.38 -8.53
N LYS A 37 12.78 4.78 -8.42
CA LYS A 37 11.55 5.43 -7.92
C LYS A 37 11.12 4.83 -6.60
N PHE A 38 10.58 5.68 -5.74
CA PHE A 38 9.96 5.28 -4.48
C PHE A 38 8.52 5.76 -4.43
N TYR A 39 7.58 4.86 -4.20
CA TYR A 39 6.15 5.15 -4.22
C TYR A 39 5.51 4.95 -2.84
N LEU A 40 4.47 5.72 -2.57
CA LEU A 40 3.61 5.55 -1.41
C LEU A 40 2.26 5.00 -1.86
N ARG A 41 1.82 3.88 -1.27
CA ARG A 41 0.49 3.33 -1.46
C ARG A 41 -0.23 3.22 -0.12
N ILE A 42 -1.35 3.90 0.01
CA ILE A 42 -2.20 3.82 1.19
C ILE A 42 -3.17 2.64 1.01
N GLU A 43 -3.04 1.62 1.84
CA GLU A 43 -3.86 0.41 1.80
C GLU A 43 -5.05 0.54 2.75
N ASP A 44 -6.09 1.23 2.31
CA ASP A 44 -7.28 1.62 3.08
C ASP A 44 -8.49 0.73 2.82
N THR A 45 -8.28 -0.56 2.55
CA THR A 45 -9.36 -1.50 2.25
C THR A 45 -10.17 -1.91 3.47
N ASP A 46 -9.60 -1.83 4.67
CA ASP A 46 -10.33 -2.01 5.93
C ASP A 46 -11.03 -0.70 6.28
N LYS A 47 -12.27 -0.54 5.81
CA LYS A 47 -13.02 0.71 5.95
C LYS A 47 -13.43 1.02 7.39
N GLU A 48 -13.55 0.00 8.24
CA GLU A 48 -13.92 0.20 9.65
C GLU A 48 -12.79 0.83 10.45
N ARG A 49 -11.56 0.39 10.21
CA ARG A 49 -10.38 0.85 10.95
C ARG A 49 -9.59 1.96 10.26
N SER A 50 -9.75 2.13 8.93
CA SER A 50 -9.05 3.17 8.18
C SER A 50 -9.68 4.54 8.42
N LYS A 51 -8.82 5.53 8.70
CA LYS A 51 -9.24 6.91 8.96
C LYS A 51 -8.36 7.89 8.17
N ASP A 52 -8.97 8.94 7.66
CA ASP A 52 -8.25 10.02 6.95
C ASP A 52 -7.23 10.71 7.86
N GLU A 53 -7.50 10.81 9.14
CA GLU A 53 -6.58 11.34 10.14
C GLU A 53 -5.26 10.56 10.13
N TYR A 54 -5.32 9.22 10.13
CA TYR A 54 -4.13 8.38 10.09
C TYR A 54 -3.41 8.45 8.74
N LYS A 55 -4.15 8.51 7.64
CA LYS A 55 -3.57 8.72 6.31
C LYS A 55 -2.76 10.02 6.26
N ASN A 56 -3.35 11.11 6.73
CA ASN A 56 -2.69 12.41 6.75
C ASN A 56 -1.47 12.42 7.69
N GLN A 57 -1.57 11.77 8.84
CA GLN A 57 -0.46 11.64 9.78
C GLN A 57 0.71 10.87 9.15
N ILE A 58 0.46 9.78 8.44
CA ILE A 58 1.48 9.00 7.73
C ILE A 58 2.21 9.88 6.72
N ILE A 59 1.46 10.58 5.86
CA ILE A 59 2.00 11.46 4.83
C ILE A 59 2.85 12.58 5.46
N GLN A 60 2.32 13.25 6.46
CA GLN A 60 3.02 14.35 7.14
C GLN A 60 4.29 13.86 7.85
N SER A 61 4.23 12.68 8.47
CA SER A 61 5.39 12.09 9.13
C SER A 61 6.53 11.78 8.17
N LEU A 62 6.21 11.19 7.01
CA LEU A 62 7.20 10.91 5.97
C LEU A 62 7.85 12.20 5.45
N LEU A 63 7.05 13.21 5.18
CA LEU A 63 7.54 14.52 4.72
C LEU A 63 8.42 15.21 5.77
N TRP A 64 8.02 15.13 7.04
CA TRP A 64 8.79 15.69 8.15
C TRP A 64 10.17 15.04 8.30
N ILE A 65 10.28 13.74 8.09
CA ILE A 65 11.54 12.99 8.12
C ILE A 65 12.39 13.29 6.87
N GLY A 66 11.79 13.82 5.82
CA GLY A 66 12.47 14.10 4.55
C GLY A 66 12.39 12.95 3.53
N ILE A 67 11.55 11.97 3.77
CA ILE A 67 11.28 10.88 2.81
C ILE A 67 10.26 11.37 1.80
N LYS A 68 10.72 11.68 0.59
CA LYS A 68 9.86 12.13 -0.51
C LYS A 68 9.57 10.95 -1.44
N TYR A 69 8.29 10.73 -1.71
CA TYR A 69 7.85 9.73 -2.68
C TYR A 69 7.62 10.36 -4.04
N ASP A 70 7.82 9.57 -5.08
CA ASP A 70 7.60 9.97 -6.47
C ASP A 70 6.10 9.90 -6.79
N ASP A 71 5.64 10.76 -7.68
CA ASP A 71 4.25 10.95 -8.04
C ASP A 71 3.36 11.30 -6.81
N LYS A 72 2.06 11.22 -6.97
CA LYS A 72 1.13 11.32 -5.84
C LYS A 72 0.97 9.95 -5.16
N GLU A 73 0.48 9.95 -3.94
CA GLU A 73 0.15 8.71 -3.24
C GLU A 73 -0.93 7.91 -4.00
N TYR A 74 -0.77 6.60 -4.02
CA TYR A 74 -1.79 5.67 -4.52
C TYR A 74 -2.73 5.31 -3.38
N ILE A 75 -4.02 5.51 -3.58
CA ILE A 75 -5.06 5.11 -2.62
C ILE A 75 -5.71 3.83 -3.13
N GLN A 76 -5.54 2.74 -2.40
CA GLN A 76 -5.98 1.41 -2.87
C GLN A 76 -7.49 1.34 -3.09
N SER A 77 -8.29 1.94 -2.22
CA SER A 77 -9.75 1.95 -2.35
C SER A 77 -10.27 2.66 -3.61
N GLU A 78 -9.52 3.59 -4.16
CA GLU A 78 -9.88 4.27 -5.41
C GLU A 78 -9.88 3.33 -6.63
N ASN A 79 -9.20 2.19 -6.53
CA ASN A 79 -9.07 1.20 -7.60
C ASN A 79 -9.95 -0.04 -7.39
N ILE A 80 -10.89 -0.01 -6.47
CA ILE A 80 -11.70 -1.18 -6.11
C ILE A 80 -12.47 -1.77 -7.30
N LYS A 81 -12.96 -0.90 -8.18
CA LYS A 81 -13.67 -1.33 -9.38
C LYS A 81 -12.75 -2.16 -10.29
N LYS A 82 -11.55 -1.65 -10.55
CA LYS A 82 -10.55 -2.34 -11.35
C LYS A 82 -10.11 -3.67 -10.72
N HIS A 83 -9.94 -3.68 -9.39
CA HIS A 83 -9.60 -4.91 -8.67
C HIS A 83 -10.69 -5.98 -8.84
N LYS A 84 -11.96 -5.61 -8.75
CA LYS A 84 -13.10 -6.51 -8.98
C LYS A 84 -13.12 -7.06 -10.40
N GLU A 85 -12.93 -6.21 -11.40
CA GLU A 85 -12.89 -6.60 -12.81
C GLU A 85 -11.78 -7.64 -13.07
N ILE A 86 -10.58 -7.41 -12.53
CA ILE A 86 -9.47 -8.36 -12.68
C ILE A 86 -9.72 -9.66 -11.91
N ALA A 87 -10.31 -9.58 -10.71
CA ALA A 87 -10.66 -10.78 -9.94
C ALA A 87 -11.67 -11.65 -10.69
N GLU A 88 -12.68 -11.04 -11.31
CA GLU A 88 -13.65 -11.76 -12.16
C GLU A 88 -13.00 -12.39 -13.39
N GLU A 89 -12.06 -11.69 -14.02
CA GLU A 89 -11.30 -12.22 -15.14
C GLU A 89 -10.48 -13.45 -14.73
N LEU A 90 -9.80 -13.38 -13.59
CA LEU A 90 -9.04 -14.50 -13.04
C LEU A 90 -9.94 -15.69 -12.72
N LEU A 91 -11.14 -15.44 -12.19
CA LEU A 91 -12.12 -16.48 -11.93
C LEU A 91 -12.57 -17.18 -13.22
N LYS A 92 -12.87 -16.41 -14.29
CA LYS A 92 -13.24 -16.95 -15.60
C LYS A 92 -12.13 -17.79 -16.22
N LYS A 93 -10.87 -17.39 -16.03
CA LYS A 93 -9.69 -18.10 -16.56
C LYS A 93 -9.26 -19.30 -15.70
N GLY A 94 -9.89 -19.53 -14.57
CA GLY A 94 -9.57 -20.65 -13.68
C GLY A 94 -8.37 -20.43 -12.77
N PHE A 95 -7.84 -19.21 -12.69
CA PHE A 95 -6.71 -18.85 -11.80
C PHE A 95 -7.16 -18.42 -10.40
N ALA A 96 -8.46 -18.28 -10.19
CA ALA A 96 -9.05 -17.96 -8.90
C ALA A 96 -10.31 -18.80 -8.69
N TYR A 97 -10.72 -18.98 -7.45
CA TYR A 97 -11.94 -19.68 -7.09
C TYR A 97 -12.68 -18.95 -5.97
N LYS A 98 -13.98 -19.18 -5.90
CA LYS A 98 -14.80 -18.62 -4.81
C LYS A 98 -14.63 -19.43 -3.54
N CYS A 99 -14.34 -18.75 -2.43
CA CYS A 99 -14.26 -19.35 -1.11
C CYS A 99 -15.50 -18.95 -0.30
N TYR A 100 -16.14 -19.94 0.31
CA TYR A 100 -17.35 -19.75 1.12
C TYR A 100 -17.12 -20.04 2.61
N CYS A 101 -15.86 -20.16 3.02
CA CYS A 101 -15.51 -20.35 4.42
C CYS A 101 -15.87 -19.13 5.26
N SER A 102 -16.31 -19.35 6.50
CA SER A 102 -16.49 -18.30 7.49
C SER A 102 -15.13 -17.77 7.97
N GLU A 103 -15.12 -16.64 8.64
CA GLU A 103 -13.91 -16.11 9.25
C GLU A 103 -13.30 -17.06 10.28
N GLU A 104 -14.12 -17.79 11.01
CA GLU A 104 -13.68 -18.78 11.99
C GLU A 104 -12.99 -19.97 11.34
N GLU A 105 -13.47 -20.43 10.18
CA GLU A 105 -12.87 -21.54 9.43
C GLU A 105 -11.53 -21.15 8.78
N ILE A 106 -11.31 -19.88 8.51
CA ILE A 106 -10.06 -19.36 7.93
C ILE A 106 -8.98 -19.17 8.99
N LYS A 107 -9.36 -18.92 10.24
CA LYS A 107 -8.45 -18.83 11.37
C LYS A 107 -8.01 -20.22 11.81
#